data_2fe328b336d240a963df59449c069cac
#
_entry.id   2fe328b336d240a963df59449c069cac
#
_cell.length_a   1.000
_cell.length_b   1.000
_cell.length_c   1.000
_cell.angle_alpha   90.00
_cell.angle_beta   90.00
_cell.angle_gamma   90.00
#
_symmetry.space_group_name_H-M   'P 1'
#
loop_
_entity.id
_entity.type
_entity.pdbx_description
1 polymer ?
#
loop_
_entity_poly.entity_id
_entity_poly.type
_entity_poly.pdbx_seq_one_letter_code
_entity_poly.pdbx_strand_id
1 'polypeptide(L)'
;MYRFQCDYTEGAHPAIMQRMVETNMEQTDGYGLDPYCDSARQKIKDLCECQDADVHFLVGGTQTNTTVISAALRPYQGAVAAVSGHINVHETGAIEATGHKVLPLPSEDGKIAAAQVEEMCHAHWTDGSQEHMVQPGMVYISHPTENGTLYTKKELADLHEVCRKYGMLLFLDGARLGYGLMAETNDITLADLAKYTDVFYIGGTKVGALFGEAVVITNRALKKDFRYMIKQNGGMLAKGRLLGIQFDTLFT
;
A
#
# COMPACT_ATOMS: atom_id res chain seq x y z
N MET A 1 -12.33 -3.77 -29.66
CA MET A 1 -11.08 -2.97 -29.79
C MET A 1 -10.50 -2.86 -28.38
N TYR A 2 -9.29 -3.33 -28.16
CA TYR A 2 -8.60 -3.17 -26.88
C TYR A 2 -8.16 -1.72 -26.69
N ARG A 3 -8.29 -1.21 -25.46
CA ARG A 3 -7.90 0.15 -25.09
C ARG A 3 -6.71 0.08 -24.15
N PHE A 4 -5.68 0.90 -24.42
CA PHE A 4 -4.43 0.94 -23.66
C PHE A 4 -4.20 2.30 -22.97
N GLN A 5 -5.25 3.12 -22.80
CA GLN A 5 -5.15 4.43 -22.13
C GLN A 5 -4.94 4.29 -20.61
N CYS A 6 -5.47 3.22 -20.01
CA CYS A 6 -5.29 2.87 -18.61
C CYS A 6 -5.54 1.37 -18.39
N ASP A 7 -5.16 0.88 -17.22
CA ASP A 7 -5.21 -0.54 -16.87
C ASP A 7 -6.36 -0.90 -15.89
N TYR A 8 -7.47 -0.13 -15.94
CA TYR A 8 -8.66 -0.33 -15.10
C TYR A 8 -9.97 -0.05 -15.86
N THR A 9 -10.04 -0.37 -17.17
CA THR A 9 -11.22 -0.12 -18.01
C THR A 9 -12.24 -1.24 -18.01
N GLU A 10 -11.87 -2.41 -17.52
CA GLU A 10 -12.72 -3.61 -17.51
C GLU A 10 -13.36 -3.81 -16.13
N GLY A 11 -14.41 -4.63 -16.10
CA GLY A 11 -15.05 -5.06 -14.86
C GLY A 11 -14.24 -6.14 -14.14
N ALA A 12 -14.84 -6.74 -13.11
CA ALA A 12 -14.19 -7.79 -12.34
C ALA A 12 -14.09 -9.12 -13.09
N HIS A 13 -13.18 -9.97 -12.63
CA HIS A 13 -13.14 -11.36 -13.02
C HIS A 13 -14.53 -12.03 -12.85
N PRO A 14 -15.01 -12.84 -13.82
CA PRO A 14 -16.37 -13.42 -13.79
C PRO A 14 -16.71 -14.14 -12.50
N ALA A 15 -15.76 -14.85 -11.87
CA ALA A 15 -15.97 -15.52 -10.60
C ALA A 15 -16.35 -14.57 -9.47
N ILE A 16 -15.81 -13.35 -9.44
CA ILE A 16 -16.18 -12.32 -8.46
C ILE A 16 -17.64 -11.89 -8.66
N MET A 17 -18.03 -11.62 -9.91
CA MET A 17 -19.41 -11.24 -10.23
C MET A 17 -20.40 -12.33 -9.85
N GLN A 18 -20.07 -13.58 -10.14
CA GLN A 18 -20.88 -14.74 -9.75
C GLN A 18 -21.06 -14.81 -8.23
N ARG A 19 -19.97 -14.72 -7.46
CA ARG A 19 -20.01 -14.73 -6.00
C ARG A 19 -20.82 -13.56 -5.42
N MET A 20 -20.73 -12.38 -6.02
CA MET A 20 -21.54 -11.23 -5.60
C MET A 20 -23.03 -11.47 -5.81
N VAL A 21 -23.43 -12.11 -6.92
CA VAL A 21 -24.84 -12.45 -7.19
C VAL A 21 -25.32 -13.54 -6.22
N GLU A 22 -24.55 -14.61 -6.03
CA GLU A 22 -24.91 -15.72 -5.15
C GLU A 22 -25.10 -15.27 -3.70
N THR A 23 -24.28 -14.34 -3.22
CA THR A 23 -24.30 -13.88 -1.83
C THR A 23 -25.15 -12.62 -1.60
N ASN A 24 -25.77 -12.07 -2.64
CA ASN A 24 -26.40 -10.73 -2.59
C ASN A 24 -27.46 -10.58 -1.49
N MET A 25 -28.23 -11.66 -1.23
CA MET A 25 -29.32 -11.63 -0.25
C MET A 25 -28.90 -12.12 1.15
N GLU A 26 -27.63 -12.51 1.33
CA GLU A 26 -27.14 -12.91 2.63
C GLU A 26 -27.05 -11.72 3.60
N GLN A 27 -27.39 -11.97 4.86
CA GLN A 27 -27.24 -11.00 5.93
C GLN A 27 -25.93 -11.30 6.68
N THR A 28 -25.03 -10.34 6.68
CA THR A 28 -23.73 -10.43 7.36
C THR A 28 -23.47 -9.18 8.18
N ASP A 29 -22.51 -9.25 9.11
CA ASP A 29 -22.02 -8.08 9.82
C ASP A 29 -21.43 -7.06 8.85
N GLY A 30 -21.53 -5.80 9.20
CA GLY A 30 -21.02 -4.69 8.39
C GLY A 30 -19.57 -4.34 8.67
N TYR A 31 -19.08 -3.37 7.90
CA TYR A 31 -17.79 -2.70 8.15
C TYR A 31 -16.57 -3.65 8.12
N GLY A 32 -16.65 -4.70 7.31
CA GLY A 32 -15.59 -5.68 7.12
C GLY A 32 -15.40 -6.64 8.30
N LEU A 33 -16.44 -6.85 9.11
CA LEU A 33 -16.47 -7.84 10.21
C LEU A 33 -17.23 -9.11 9.83
N ASP A 34 -17.40 -9.33 8.54
CA ASP A 34 -18.13 -10.43 7.94
C ASP A 34 -17.19 -11.62 7.64
N PRO A 35 -17.75 -12.83 7.45
CA PRO A 35 -16.97 -14.06 7.20
C PRO A 35 -16.12 -14.02 5.91
N TYR A 36 -16.54 -13.27 4.89
CA TYR A 36 -15.79 -13.15 3.63
C TYR A 36 -14.53 -12.34 3.83
N CYS A 37 -14.64 -11.23 4.56
CA CYS A 37 -13.48 -10.44 4.96
C CYS A 37 -12.53 -11.25 5.85
N ASP A 38 -13.04 -12.07 6.77
CA ASP A 38 -12.19 -12.90 7.63
C ASP A 38 -11.47 -13.99 6.84
N SER A 39 -12.16 -14.65 5.91
CA SER A 39 -11.56 -15.64 5.01
C SER A 39 -10.45 -15.01 4.15
N ALA A 40 -10.73 -13.85 3.53
CA ALA A 40 -9.74 -13.15 2.72
C ALA A 40 -8.51 -12.73 3.54
N ARG A 41 -8.72 -12.22 4.76
CA ARG A 41 -7.62 -11.87 5.68
C ARG A 41 -6.74 -13.07 5.98
N GLN A 42 -7.34 -14.21 6.29
CA GLN A 42 -6.58 -15.41 6.62
C GLN A 42 -5.74 -15.90 5.45
N LYS A 43 -6.31 -15.96 4.24
CA LYS A 43 -5.58 -16.35 3.03
C LYS A 43 -4.38 -15.43 2.76
N ILE A 44 -4.55 -14.11 2.93
CA ILE A 44 -3.48 -13.14 2.77
C ILE A 44 -2.39 -13.35 3.83
N LYS A 45 -2.77 -13.52 5.10
CA LYS A 45 -1.81 -13.79 6.19
C LYS A 45 -1.00 -15.07 5.96
N ASP A 46 -1.65 -16.11 5.45
CA ASP A 46 -1.00 -17.39 5.16
C ASP A 46 0.06 -17.22 4.06
N LEU A 47 -0.27 -16.51 2.98
CA LEU A 47 0.68 -16.24 1.89
C LEU A 47 1.80 -15.27 2.27
N CYS A 48 1.53 -14.37 3.22
CA CYS A 48 2.54 -13.48 3.80
C CYS A 48 3.41 -14.18 4.85
N GLU A 49 3.09 -15.42 5.25
CA GLU A 49 3.72 -16.13 6.37
C GLU A 49 3.77 -15.27 7.66
N CYS A 50 2.75 -14.40 7.85
CA CYS A 50 2.71 -13.40 8.92
C CYS A 50 1.33 -13.40 9.60
N GLN A 51 1.12 -14.33 10.53
CA GLN A 51 -0.17 -14.52 11.20
C GLN A 51 -0.58 -13.36 12.10
N ASP A 52 0.37 -12.60 12.60
CA ASP A 52 0.12 -11.43 13.43
C ASP A 52 -0.11 -10.14 12.61
N ALA A 53 0.01 -10.17 11.28
CA ALA A 53 -0.32 -9.00 10.45
C ALA A 53 -1.79 -8.61 10.61
N ASP A 54 -2.09 -7.30 10.54
CA ASP A 54 -3.46 -6.82 10.36
C ASP A 54 -3.73 -6.61 8.87
N VAL A 55 -4.89 -7.06 8.40
CA VAL A 55 -5.32 -6.88 7.01
C VAL A 55 -6.63 -6.10 6.98
N HIS A 56 -6.65 -4.99 6.26
CA HIS A 56 -7.80 -4.10 6.10
C HIS A 56 -8.11 -3.90 4.61
N PHE A 57 -9.40 -3.81 4.27
CA PHE A 57 -9.82 -3.56 2.89
C PHE A 57 -10.32 -2.14 2.74
N LEU A 58 -9.77 -1.42 1.74
CA LEU A 58 -10.11 -0.06 1.37
C LEU A 58 -10.56 0.00 -0.08
N VAL A 59 -11.12 1.12 -0.52
CA VAL A 59 -11.81 1.21 -1.82
C VAL A 59 -10.88 1.45 -2.99
N GLY A 60 -9.77 2.16 -2.76
CA GLY A 60 -8.85 2.53 -3.84
C GLY A 60 -7.51 3.05 -3.32
N GLY A 61 -6.53 3.16 -4.22
CA GLY A 61 -5.13 3.48 -3.90
C GLY A 61 -4.97 4.82 -3.19
N THR A 62 -5.56 5.91 -3.69
CA THR A 62 -5.45 7.25 -3.07
C THR A 62 -6.02 7.26 -1.65
N GLN A 63 -7.18 6.61 -1.41
CA GLN A 63 -7.73 6.48 -0.06
C GLN A 63 -6.79 5.66 0.85
N THR A 64 -6.17 4.63 0.30
CA THR A 64 -5.19 3.81 1.02
C THR A 64 -3.97 4.64 1.41
N ASN A 65 -3.39 5.36 0.46
CA ASN A 65 -2.21 6.18 0.68
C ASN A 65 -2.47 7.27 1.73
N THR A 66 -3.58 8.00 1.62
CA THR A 66 -3.96 9.03 2.60
C THR A 66 -4.19 8.44 3.98
N THR A 67 -4.87 7.28 4.07
CA THR A 67 -5.16 6.62 5.36
C THR A 67 -3.89 6.14 6.03
N VAL A 68 -3.02 5.46 5.30
CA VAL A 68 -1.75 4.92 5.84
C VAL A 68 -0.82 6.05 6.26
N ILE A 69 -0.59 7.03 5.40
CA ILE A 69 0.36 8.12 5.67
C ILE A 69 -0.12 8.98 6.84
N SER A 70 -1.41 9.34 6.89
CA SER A 70 -1.95 10.13 8.00
C SER A 70 -1.99 9.36 9.33
N ALA A 71 -2.11 8.02 9.30
CA ALA A 71 -2.05 7.21 10.51
C ALA A 71 -0.62 7.02 11.03
N ALA A 72 0.36 7.02 10.12
CA ALA A 72 1.73 6.64 10.39
C ALA A 72 2.63 7.80 10.80
N LEU A 73 2.42 8.98 10.22
CA LEU A 73 3.32 10.12 10.37
C LEU A 73 2.87 11.09 11.46
N ARG A 74 3.86 11.72 12.11
CA ARG A 74 3.64 12.88 12.96
C ARG A 74 3.42 14.13 12.10
N PRO A 75 2.70 15.17 12.58
CA PRO A 75 2.38 16.36 11.78
C PRO A 75 3.57 17.07 11.13
N TYR A 76 4.76 16.93 11.70
CA TYR A 76 6.02 17.54 11.18
C TYR A 76 6.81 16.60 10.27
N GLN A 77 6.31 15.39 10.01
CA GLN A 77 6.98 14.40 9.18
C GLN A 77 6.42 14.37 7.75
N GLY A 78 7.29 13.96 6.81
CA GLY A 78 6.95 13.77 5.41
C GLY A 78 7.29 12.39 4.89
N ALA A 79 6.72 12.05 3.73
CA ALA A 79 6.94 10.80 3.01
C ALA A 79 7.95 10.99 1.89
N VAL A 80 9.06 10.26 1.92
CA VAL A 80 10.08 10.24 0.85
C VAL A 80 9.58 9.33 -0.27
N ALA A 81 9.58 9.81 -1.51
CA ALA A 81 9.14 9.05 -2.68
C ALA A 81 9.97 9.38 -3.91
N ALA A 82 9.90 8.56 -4.95
CA ALA A 82 10.42 8.96 -6.26
C ALA A 82 9.70 10.21 -6.78
N VAL A 83 10.39 11.06 -7.55
CA VAL A 83 9.78 12.25 -8.18
C VAL A 83 8.59 11.87 -9.06
N SER A 84 8.58 10.69 -9.65
CA SER A 84 7.48 10.10 -10.43
C SER A 84 6.48 9.29 -9.58
N GLY A 85 6.70 9.15 -8.27
CA GLY A 85 5.85 8.37 -7.39
C GLY A 85 4.40 8.85 -7.38
N HIS A 86 3.45 7.93 -7.34
CA HIS A 86 2.02 8.21 -7.49
C HIS A 86 1.53 9.29 -6.53
N ILE A 87 1.95 9.25 -5.26
CA ILE A 87 1.59 10.26 -4.24
C ILE A 87 2.13 11.66 -4.54
N ASN A 88 3.18 11.77 -5.36
CA ASN A 88 3.76 13.07 -5.74
C ASN A 88 3.05 13.68 -6.96
N VAL A 89 2.59 12.85 -7.93
CA VAL A 89 2.17 13.37 -9.25
C VAL A 89 0.73 13.06 -9.65
N HIS A 90 0.08 12.04 -9.07
CA HIS A 90 -1.21 11.53 -9.56
C HIS A 90 -2.33 11.51 -8.51
N GLU A 91 -2.16 12.18 -7.37
CA GLU A 91 -3.18 12.20 -6.30
C GLU A 91 -3.70 13.60 -5.94
N THR A 92 -3.45 14.58 -6.81
CA THR A 92 -4.03 15.94 -6.68
C THR A 92 -3.72 16.58 -5.30
N GLY A 93 -2.52 16.32 -4.75
CA GLY A 93 -2.13 16.83 -3.43
C GLY A 93 -2.88 16.16 -2.27
N ALA A 94 -3.32 14.90 -2.44
CA ALA A 94 -4.08 14.20 -1.39
C ALA A 94 -3.25 13.99 -0.11
N ILE A 95 -1.95 13.78 -0.25
CA ILE A 95 -1.06 13.62 0.92
C ILE A 95 -0.87 14.96 1.62
N GLU A 96 -0.64 16.03 0.87
CA GLU A 96 -0.53 17.39 1.42
C GLU A 96 -1.83 17.82 2.13
N ALA A 97 -2.98 17.40 1.62
CA ALA A 97 -4.28 17.64 2.25
C ALA A 97 -4.43 16.94 3.62
N THR A 98 -3.66 15.89 3.89
CA THR A 98 -3.57 15.27 5.23
C THR A 98 -2.63 16.00 6.19
N GLY A 99 -1.94 17.05 5.71
CA GLY A 99 -0.97 17.84 6.49
C GLY A 99 0.46 17.35 6.37
N HIS A 100 0.75 16.39 5.48
CA HIS A 100 2.09 15.84 5.28
C HIS A 100 2.68 16.27 3.95
N LYS A 101 3.98 16.50 3.93
CA LYS A 101 4.71 16.84 2.70
C LYS A 101 5.26 15.59 2.04
N VAL A 102 5.14 15.50 0.71
CA VAL A 102 5.94 14.55 -0.07
C VAL A 102 7.34 15.14 -0.26
N LEU A 103 8.35 14.32 -0.01
CA LEU A 103 9.78 14.65 -0.14
C LEU A 103 10.34 13.90 -1.36
N PRO A 104 10.29 14.46 -2.57
CA PRO A 104 10.65 13.75 -3.79
C PRO A 104 12.16 13.59 -3.94
N LEU A 105 12.59 12.39 -4.33
CA LEU A 105 13.95 12.08 -4.75
C LEU A 105 14.01 11.90 -6.28
N PRO A 106 15.11 12.30 -6.93
CA PRO A 106 15.32 12.04 -8.34
C PRO A 106 15.24 10.55 -8.67
N SER A 107 14.61 10.23 -9.80
CA SER A 107 14.51 8.86 -10.29
C SER A 107 14.38 8.87 -11.81
N GLU A 108 15.08 7.95 -12.47
CA GLU A 108 15.02 7.77 -13.92
C GLU A 108 14.03 6.67 -14.33
N ASP A 109 13.89 5.66 -13.49
CA ASP A 109 13.11 4.44 -13.77
C ASP A 109 11.92 4.23 -12.81
N GLY A 110 11.64 5.21 -11.94
CA GLY A 110 10.58 5.13 -10.92
C GLY A 110 11.04 4.56 -9.58
N LYS A 111 12.25 4.02 -9.50
CA LYS A 111 12.82 3.53 -8.23
C LYS A 111 13.65 4.61 -7.54
N ILE A 112 13.72 4.53 -6.22
CA ILE A 112 14.69 5.24 -5.38
C ILE A 112 15.64 4.24 -4.73
N ALA A 113 16.91 4.58 -4.69
CA ALA A 113 17.93 3.73 -4.09
C ALA A 113 18.09 4.02 -2.58
N ALA A 114 18.45 3.00 -1.82
CA ALA A 114 18.75 3.15 -0.40
C ALA A 114 19.82 4.21 -0.13
N ALA A 115 20.83 4.34 -1.00
CA ALA A 115 21.87 5.35 -0.89
C ALA A 115 21.33 6.79 -0.99
N GLN A 116 20.34 7.05 -1.84
CA GLN A 116 19.70 8.37 -1.95
C GLN A 116 18.90 8.71 -0.68
N VAL A 117 18.19 7.72 -0.14
CA VAL A 117 17.46 7.88 1.13
C VAL A 117 18.43 8.13 2.27
N GLU A 118 19.54 7.41 2.33
CA GLU A 118 20.59 7.60 3.33
C GLU A 118 21.21 8.98 3.25
N GLU A 119 21.54 9.46 2.05
CA GLU A 119 22.10 10.79 1.82
C GLU A 119 21.14 11.88 2.31
N MET A 120 19.84 11.79 1.95
CA MET A 120 18.82 12.73 2.42
C MET A 120 18.71 12.73 3.95
N CYS A 121 18.66 11.55 4.56
CA CYS A 121 18.57 11.42 6.01
C CYS A 121 19.83 11.95 6.70
N HIS A 122 21.00 11.61 6.19
CA HIS A 122 22.27 12.11 6.73
C HIS A 122 22.32 13.64 6.67
N ALA A 123 21.98 14.23 5.52
CA ALA A 123 21.93 15.68 5.37
C ALA A 123 20.94 16.31 6.37
N HIS A 124 19.75 15.75 6.53
CA HIS A 124 18.76 16.24 7.49
C HIS A 124 19.28 16.19 8.93
N TRP A 125 19.81 15.04 9.38
CA TRP A 125 20.19 14.84 10.78
C TRP A 125 21.53 15.49 11.18
N THR A 126 22.34 15.94 10.21
CA THR A 126 23.58 16.68 10.44
C THR A 126 23.43 18.19 10.29
N ASP A 127 22.28 18.66 9.81
CA ASP A 127 21.98 20.08 9.67
C ASP A 127 21.68 20.70 11.04
N GLY A 128 22.37 21.77 11.39
CA GLY A 128 22.16 22.48 12.65
C GLY A 128 20.78 23.16 12.77
N SER A 129 20.04 23.25 11.67
CA SER A 129 18.68 23.82 11.61
C SER A 129 17.61 22.78 11.29
N GLN A 130 17.88 21.49 11.50
CA GLN A 130 16.96 20.37 11.17
C GLN A 130 15.55 20.57 11.72
N GLU A 131 15.40 21.19 12.89
CA GLU A 131 14.09 21.43 13.52
C GLU A 131 13.22 22.44 12.75
N HIS A 132 13.79 23.17 11.78
CA HIS A 132 13.07 24.07 10.88
C HIS A 132 12.60 23.38 9.58
N MET A 133 12.98 22.12 9.36
CA MET A 133 12.69 21.36 8.15
C MET A 133 11.67 20.25 8.42
N VAL A 134 10.94 19.82 7.37
CA VAL A 134 10.11 18.62 7.44
C VAL A 134 11.00 17.41 7.64
N GLN A 135 10.75 16.66 8.70
CA GLN A 135 11.51 15.46 9.04
C GLN A 135 11.11 14.28 8.13
N PRO A 136 12.04 13.56 7.49
CA PRO A 136 11.73 12.30 6.83
C PRO A 136 11.21 11.26 7.84
N GLY A 137 9.99 10.76 7.62
CA GLY A 137 9.35 9.81 8.55
C GLY A 137 8.96 8.48 7.92
N MET A 138 8.89 8.46 6.59
CA MET A 138 8.49 7.28 5.82
C MET A 138 9.16 7.28 4.46
N VAL A 139 9.52 6.11 3.97
CA VAL A 139 9.83 5.87 2.57
C VAL A 139 8.62 5.21 1.92
N TYR A 140 8.11 5.80 0.84
CA TYR A 140 7.06 5.26 -0.01
C TYR A 140 7.64 4.82 -1.34
N ILE A 141 7.37 3.59 -1.73
CA ILE A 141 7.75 3.02 -3.03
C ILE A 141 6.57 2.31 -3.68
N SER A 142 6.52 2.29 -5.00
CA SER A 142 5.55 1.48 -5.77
C SER A 142 6.21 0.22 -6.33
N HIS A 143 5.50 -0.92 -6.28
CA HIS A 143 5.99 -2.17 -6.84
C HIS A 143 4.85 -2.95 -7.55
N PRO A 144 4.92 -3.09 -8.90
CA PRO A 144 5.80 -2.40 -9.85
C PRO A 144 5.71 -0.87 -9.73
N THR A 145 6.76 -0.18 -10.16
CA THR A 145 6.73 1.30 -10.22
C THR A 145 5.78 1.78 -11.30
N GLU A 146 5.48 3.07 -11.33
CA GLU A 146 4.65 3.71 -12.37
C GLU A 146 5.27 3.56 -13.77
N ASN A 147 6.58 3.34 -13.85
CA ASN A 147 7.31 3.08 -15.10
C ASN A 147 7.36 1.60 -15.49
N GLY A 148 6.79 0.71 -14.66
CA GLY A 148 6.76 -0.74 -14.88
C GLY A 148 8.04 -1.47 -14.47
N THR A 149 8.96 -0.83 -13.79
CA THR A 149 10.16 -1.46 -13.24
C THR A 149 9.87 -2.19 -11.93
N LEU A 150 10.71 -3.15 -11.59
CA LEU A 150 10.58 -3.94 -10.37
C LEU A 150 11.75 -3.66 -9.42
N TYR A 151 11.45 -3.53 -8.15
CA TYR A 151 12.49 -3.66 -7.11
C TYR A 151 12.91 -5.11 -7.02
N THR A 152 14.19 -5.36 -6.87
CA THR A 152 14.71 -6.67 -6.47
C THR A 152 14.57 -6.85 -4.96
N LYS A 153 14.60 -8.10 -4.51
CA LYS A 153 14.61 -8.42 -3.07
C LYS A 153 15.76 -7.74 -2.33
N LYS A 154 16.92 -7.62 -3.01
CA LYS A 154 18.07 -6.91 -2.44
C LYS A 154 17.81 -5.42 -2.27
N GLU A 155 17.29 -4.74 -3.29
CA GLU A 155 16.95 -3.31 -3.21
C GLU A 155 15.90 -3.04 -2.11
N LEU A 156 14.90 -3.93 -1.98
CA LEU A 156 13.90 -3.83 -0.91
C LEU A 156 14.53 -4.01 0.48
N ALA A 157 15.42 -4.98 0.63
CA ALA A 157 16.15 -5.19 1.89
C ALA A 157 17.05 -4.00 2.23
N ASP A 158 17.78 -3.45 1.25
CA ASP A 158 18.63 -2.28 1.45
C ASP A 158 17.82 -1.05 1.89
N LEU A 159 16.64 -0.83 1.30
CA LEU A 159 15.70 0.23 1.73
C LEU A 159 15.18 0.01 3.15
N HIS A 160 14.82 -1.23 3.48
CA HIS A 160 14.42 -1.59 4.84
C HIS A 160 15.52 -1.25 5.88
N GLU A 161 16.78 -1.63 5.59
CA GLU A 161 17.93 -1.36 6.47
C GLU A 161 18.11 0.15 6.73
N VAL A 162 18.03 0.97 5.68
CA VAL A 162 18.13 2.42 5.81
C VAL A 162 16.96 2.98 6.62
N CYS A 163 15.73 2.53 6.35
CA CYS A 163 14.56 2.93 7.13
C CYS A 163 14.75 2.58 8.63
N ARG A 164 15.21 1.38 8.93
CA ARG A 164 15.50 0.96 10.31
C ARG A 164 16.59 1.81 10.97
N LYS A 165 17.66 2.13 10.23
CA LYS A 165 18.75 2.97 10.72
C LYS A 165 18.29 4.35 11.18
N TYR A 166 17.36 4.96 10.45
CA TYR A 166 16.87 6.32 10.72
C TYR A 166 15.50 6.37 11.42
N GLY A 167 14.96 5.23 11.84
CA GLY A 167 13.67 5.15 12.52
C GLY A 167 12.47 5.54 11.65
N MET A 168 12.61 5.37 10.34
CA MET A 168 11.54 5.60 9.35
C MET A 168 10.75 4.32 9.09
N LEU A 169 9.56 4.49 8.53
CA LEU A 169 8.72 3.40 8.05
C LEU A 169 8.96 3.15 6.55
N LEU A 170 8.82 1.89 6.12
CA LEU A 170 8.80 1.53 4.71
C LEU A 170 7.38 1.12 4.30
N PHE A 171 6.76 1.92 3.43
CA PHE A 171 5.43 1.69 2.86
C PHE A 171 5.55 1.35 1.38
N LEU A 172 4.99 0.19 0.97
CA LEU A 172 4.96 -0.25 -0.41
C LEU A 172 3.55 -0.17 -0.99
N ASP A 173 3.41 0.66 -2.01
CA ASP A 173 2.24 0.74 -2.88
C ASP A 173 2.24 -0.43 -3.86
N GLY A 174 1.28 -1.30 -3.70
CA GLY A 174 1.11 -2.50 -4.54
C GLY A 174 -0.09 -2.42 -5.48
N ALA A 175 -0.42 -1.24 -6.03
CA ALA A 175 -1.57 -1.07 -6.93
C ALA A 175 -1.59 -2.07 -8.10
N ARG A 176 -0.41 -2.54 -8.52
CA ARG A 176 -0.21 -3.54 -9.57
C ARG A 176 0.57 -4.76 -9.10
N LEU A 177 0.57 -5.02 -7.79
CA LEU A 177 1.42 -6.04 -7.16
C LEU A 177 1.22 -7.43 -7.77
N GLY A 178 -0.02 -7.82 -8.08
CA GLY A 178 -0.29 -9.12 -8.71
C GLY A 178 0.46 -9.32 -10.04
N TYR A 179 0.57 -8.28 -10.85
CA TYR A 179 1.38 -8.33 -12.08
C TYR A 179 2.87 -8.44 -11.78
N GLY A 180 3.34 -7.65 -10.80
CA GLY A 180 4.74 -7.66 -10.38
C GLY A 180 5.18 -9.04 -9.90
N LEU A 181 4.38 -9.68 -9.04
CA LEU A 181 4.68 -11.01 -8.50
C LEU A 181 4.73 -12.11 -9.56
N MET A 182 4.02 -11.94 -10.69
CA MET A 182 3.99 -12.89 -11.80
C MET A 182 4.99 -12.57 -12.91
N ALA A 183 5.75 -11.50 -12.80
CA ALA A 183 6.76 -11.16 -13.79
C ALA A 183 7.95 -12.14 -13.73
N GLU A 184 8.48 -12.54 -14.89
CA GLU A 184 9.59 -13.51 -14.99
C GLU A 184 10.87 -13.06 -14.25
N THR A 185 11.07 -11.75 -14.14
CA THR A 185 12.24 -11.16 -13.46
C THR A 185 12.03 -10.87 -11.99
N ASN A 186 10.85 -11.17 -11.46
CA ASN A 186 10.54 -10.93 -10.05
C ASN A 186 11.21 -11.98 -9.14
N ASP A 187 11.84 -11.51 -8.07
CA ASP A 187 12.45 -12.33 -7.04
C ASP A 187 11.86 -12.09 -5.63
N ILE A 188 10.73 -11.35 -5.56
CA ILE A 188 10.05 -10.98 -4.31
C ILE A 188 8.78 -11.82 -4.15
N THR A 189 8.50 -12.27 -2.93
CA THR A 189 7.27 -12.94 -2.52
C THR A 189 6.44 -12.07 -1.57
N LEU A 190 5.17 -12.43 -1.30
CA LEU A 190 4.37 -11.76 -0.26
C LEU A 190 4.99 -11.90 1.14
N ALA A 191 5.65 -13.02 1.41
CA ALA A 191 6.39 -13.21 2.66
C ALA A 191 7.60 -12.25 2.77
N ASP A 192 8.30 -11.99 1.66
CA ASP A 192 9.37 -10.99 1.64
C ASP A 192 8.82 -9.57 1.86
N LEU A 193 7.67 -9.22 1.29
CA LEU A 193 7.03 -7.94 1.55
C LEU A 193 6.67 -7.80 3.02
N ALA A 194 6.07 -8.82 3.62
CA ALA A 194 5.73 -8.82 5.04
C ALA A 194 6.96 -8.71 5.95
N LYS A 195 8.10 -9.23 5.50
CA LYS A 195 9.38 -9.17 6.23
C LYS A 195 10.04 -7.81 6.16
N TYR A 196 10.03 -7.17 4.99
CA TYR A 196 10.84 -5.97 4.74
C TYR A 196 10.06 -4.67 4.77
N THR A 197 8.71 -4.69 4.82
CA THR A 197 7.90 -3.47 4.90
C THR A 197 7.16 -3.36 6.23
N ASP A 198 6.88 -2.14 6.66
CA ASP A 198 6.04 -1.86 7.84
C ASP A 198 4.55 -1.92 7.48
N VAL A 199 4.25 -1.56 6.24
CA VAL A 199 2.93 -1.63 5.64
C VAL A 199 3.07 -1.75 4.13
N PHE A 200 2.20 -2.53 3.50
CA PHE A 200 2.04 -2.57 2.06
C PHE A 200 0.58 -2.81 1.71
N TYR A 201 0.21 -2.60 0.47
CA TYR A 201 -1.11 -3.05 0.05
C TYR A 201 -1.05 -3.88 -1.24
N ILE A 202 -2.03 -4.74 -1.39
CA ILE A 202 -2.23 -5.60 -2.55
C ILE A 202 -3.40 -5.00 -3.33
N GLY A 203 -3.11 -4.46 -4.51
CA GLY A 203 -4.12 -3.86 -5.37
C GLY A 203 -5.05 -4.90 -5.98
N GLY A 204 -6.35 -4.69 -5.85
CA GLY A 204 -7.37 -5.48 -6.53
C GLY A 204 -7.93 -4.79 -7.78
N THR A 205 -8.10 -3.48 -7.73
CA THR A 205 -8.74 -2.66 -8.77
C THR A 205 -8.19 -2.90 -10.17
N LYS A 206 -6.88 -3.05 -10.32
CA LYS A 206 -6.19 -3.28 -11.60
C LYS A 206 -5.93 -4.74 -11.90
N VAL A 207 -6.18 -5.65 -10.95
CA VAL A 207 -5.79 -7.05 -11.00
C VAL A 207 -7.01 -7.99 -10.84
N GLY A 208 -8.11 -7.63 -11.48
CA GLY A 208 -9.29 -8.47 -11.60
C GLY A 208 -10.41 -8.23 -10.58
N ALA A 209 -10.28 -7.28 -9.64
CA ALA A 209 -11.41 -6.83 -8.82
C ALA A 209 -12.19 -5.69 -9.51
N LEU A 210 -13.42 -5.41 -9.06
CA LEU A 210 -14.14 -4.19 -9.44
C LEU A 210 -13.50 -2.95 -8.83
N PHE A 211 -13.07 -3.07 -7.59
CA PHE A 211 -12.41 -2.05 -6.80
C PHE A 211 -11.83 -2.68 -5.54
N GLY A 212 -10.87 -2.00 -4.94
CA GLY A 212 -10.39 -2.37 -3.61
C GLY A 212 -8.91 -2.65 -3.55
N GLU A 213 -8.40 -2.43 -2.34
CA GLU A 213 -7.01 -2.61 -1.95
C GLU A 213 -6.99 -3.33 -0.59
N ALA A 214 -6.15 -4.37 -0.46
CA ALA A 214 -5.92 -5.05 0.80
C ALA A 214 -4.66 -4.50 1.47
N VAL A 215 -4.82 -3.71 2.51
CA VAL A 215 -3.71 -3.13 3.30
C VAL A 215 -3.24 -4.15 4.31
N VAL A 216 -1.96 -4.50 4.26
CA VAL A 216 -1.30 -5.42 5.19
C VAL A 216 -0.35 -4.63 6.08
N ILE A 217 -0.58 -4.64 7.39
CA ILE A 217 0.21 -3.94 8.38
C ILE A 217 1.00 -4.96 9.20
N THR A 218 2.31 -4.92 9.09
CA THR A 218 3.24 -5.79 9.83
C THR A 218 3.79 -5.09 11.06
N ASN A 219 3.99 -3.76 10.98
CA ASN A 219 4.49 -2.97 12.10
C ASN A 219 3.43 -2.84 13.21
N ARG A 220 3.76 -3.36 14.40
CA ARG A 220 2.85 -3.39 15.55
C ARG A 220 2.38 -2.00 15.99
N ALA A 221 3.23 -0.98 15.83
CA ALA A 221 2.88 0.38 16.26
C ALA A 221 1.76 1.01 15.40
N LEU A 222 1.65 0.60 14.13
CA LEU A 222 0.62 1.10 13.21
C LEU A 222 -0.73 0.41 13.36
N LYS A 223 -0.80 -0.76 13.99
CA LYS A 223 -2.06 -1.53 14.13
C LYS A 223 -3.04 -0.87 15.09
N LYS A 224 -2.50 -0.26 16.16
CA LYS A 224 -3.33 0.36 17.17
C LYS A 224 -4.17 1.49 16.58
N ASP A 225 -5.47 1.42 16.78
CA ASP A 225 -6.44 2.46 16.39
C ASP A 225 -6.54 2.73 14.86
N PHE A 226 -5.90 1.91 14.01
CA PHE A 226 -5.91 2.11 12.55
C PHE A 226 -7.33 2.13 11.96
N ARG A 227 -8.28 1.39 12.54
CA ARG A 227 -9.70 1.43 12.12
C ARG A 227 -10.36 2.81 12.32
N TYR A 228 -9.91 3.61 13.28
CA TYR A 228 -10.38 5.00 13.42
C TYR A 228 -9.92 5.85 12.22
N MET A 229 -8.69 5.65 11.76
CA MET A 229 -8.17 6.33 10.58
C MET A 229 -8.90 5.91 9.31
N ILE A 230 -9.21 4.62 9.15
CA ILE A 230 -10.06 4.14 8.06
C ILE A 230 -11.41 4.84 8.09
N LYS A 231 -12.06 4.92 9.25
CA LYS A 231 -13.37 5.57 9.39
C LYS A 231 -13.32 7.05 9.07
N GLN A 232 -12.31 7.74 9.59
CA GLN A 232 -12.13 9.18 9.38
C GLN A 232 -11.91 9.52 7.89
N ASN A 233 -11.17 8.69 7.16
CA ASN A 233 -10.91 8.82 5.74
C ASN A 233 -12.02 8.24 4.84
N GLY A 234 -13.18 7.89 5.41
CA GLY A 234 -14.34 7.39 4.65
C GLY A 234 -14.18 5.96 4.11
N GLY A 235 -13.15 5.22 4.51
CA GLY A 235 -12.82 3.89 3.99
C GLY A 235 -13.63 2.74 4.62
N MET A 236 -14.43 3.01 5.64
CA MET A 236 -15.17 1.97 6.35
C MET A 236 -16.58 1.82 5.77
N LEU A 237 -16.74 0.92 4.81
CA LEU A 237 -18.01 0.66 4.13
C LEU A 237 -18.98 -0.11 5.01
N ALA A 238 -20.25 0.31 5.05
CA ALA A 238 -21.31 -0.42 5.75
C ALA A 238 -21.48 -1.84 5.18
N LYS A 239 -21.41 -2.00 3.86
CA LYS A 239 -21.40 -3.31 3.17
C LYS A 239 -19.96 -3.71 2.82
N GLY A 240 -19.07 -3.75 3.81
CA GLY A 240 -17.65 -4.06 3.64
C GLY A 240 -17.37 -5.43 3.08
N ARG A 241 -18.33 -6.38 3.22
CA ARG A 241 -18.23 -7.72 2.61
C ARG A 241 -18.00 -7.69 1.10
N LEU A 242 -18.40 -6.61 0.40
CA LEU A 242 -18.16 -6.49 -1.04
C LEU A 242 -16.67 -6.47 -1.36
N LEU A 243 -15.84 -5.89 -0.49
CA LEU A 243 -14.39 -5.97 -0.60
C LEU A 243 -13.88 -7.37 -0.24
N GLY A 244 -14.39 -7.94 0.86
CA GLY A 244 -14.02 -9.27 1.31
C GLY A 244 -14.27 -10.35 0.25
N ILE A 245 -15.47 -10.38 -0.37
CA ILE A 245 -15.83 -11.32 -1.42
C ILE A 245 -14.85 -11.27 -2.59
N GLN A 246 -14.43 -10.08 -3.01
CA GLN A 246 -13.50 -9.90 -4.12
C GLN A 246 -12.13 -10.49 -3.80
N PHE A 247 -11.56 -10.13 -2.65
CA PHE A 247 -10.25 -10.65 -2.23
C PHE A 247 -10.31 -12.14 -1.86
N ASP A 248 -11.38 -12.60 -1.22
CA ASP A 248 -11.58 -14.02 -0.95
C ASP A 248 -11.58 -14.85 -2.24
N THR A 249 -12.21 -14.33 -3.29
CA THR A 249 -12.24 -14.98 -4.61
C THR A 249 -10.90 -14.92 -5.33
N LEU A 250 -10.19 -13.78 -5.28
CA LEU A 250 -8.88 -13.62 -5.95
C LEU A 250 -7.80 -14.51 -5.32
N PHE A 251 -7.94 -14.83 -4.03
CA PHE A 251 -6.99 -15.65 -3.29
C PHE A 251 -7.44 -17.13 -3.16
N THR A 252 -8.44 -17.57 -3.93
CA THR A 252 -8.86 -18.96 -4.03
C THR A 252 -8.29 -19.63 -5.26
#